data_de933899f2d11a0ec7d6d16e07bd3c72
#
_entry.id   de933899f2d11a0ec7d6d16e07bd3c72
#
_cell.length_a   1.000
_cell.length_b   1.000
_cell.length_c   1.000
_cell.angle_alpha   90.00
_cell.angle_beta   90.00
_cell.angle_gamma   90.00
#
_symmetry.space_group_name_H-M   'P 1'
#
loop_
_entity.id
_entity.type
_entity.pdbx_description
1 polymer ?
#
loop_
_entity_poly.entity_id
_entity_poly.type
_entity_poly.pdbx_seq_one_letter_code
_entity_poly.pdbx_strand_id
1 'polypeptide(L)'
;MKWNETGRVWEEDHGMLDAEQVAQCERADKAEPLRAPIPTRMISNGEYMPVRQTEQQRRVEARVEELADDASRRLGISRRKFLHSSGGMAATLLAMNEVFGRFFDVSLVEMFEPAACAAAGPPRDLFVFDDQLHFVRGSKPSPAGLRAIAQGPSSAPTVKSNPFNPRGQLDERGESWGVWDPKLVGLPIDAGYAHITRFIKDVYLDSQVTIGLLSNVTASMVQIEGEKARAPRNAEEAQRAEILTAAQTAAARNFINEISGSTRMLCHGMLYVGKGNLAYIQEQIDQNEPDSWKGYNISNAAKVDNDPNSLMRQWRHDDEEVAYPTFELVQKNYERIKDRKPGFNNICVHKGLAPGPPDPLRGHPGDLPKAARDWPKLNFISYHSCIQPNFFMADTLKDIQADKLRGGVPDISWTTEYAQLVKDLPNCYAEIGTTWASSIVTFPTVAAHIMGQLMKFMGEDRILFGSDSVWYGSPQWQIEALWRFQIPEALREKYGYPALTESAKRKILGLTSAKLYGIRAVDAGSYKPVPKDYESRMSKDLKTLLEFEKVTADNMSKMKETYAALAIDPDNTRYGWMRV
;
A
#
# COMPACT_ATOMS: atom_id res chain seq x y z
N MET A 1 -27.46 -12.89 -18.50
CA MET A 1 -26.36 -13.63 -17.80
C MET A 1 -26.78 -15.07 -17.66
N LYS A 2 -26.02 -16.00 -18.18
CA LYS A 2 -26.22 -17.43 -17.92
C LYS A 2 -25.21 -17.85 -16.87
N TRP A 3 -25.69 -18.27 -15.75
CA TRP A 3 -24.87 -18.89 -14.71
C TRP A 3 -24.50 -20.30 -15.18
N ASN A 4 -23.24 -20.67 -15.10
CA ASN A 4 -22.87 -22.07 -15.27
C ASN A 4 -23.31 -22.87 -14.02
N GLU A 5 -23.29 -24.20 -14.10
CA GLU A 5 -23.71 -25.10 -13.03
C GLU A 5 -22.95 -24.92 -11.70
N THR A 6 -21.88 -24.13 -11.67
CA THR A 6 -21.08 -23.81 -10.48
C THR A 6 -21.41 -22.46 -9.87
N GLY A 7 -22.38 -21.71 -10.43
CA GLY A 7 -22.79 -20.40 -9.92
C GLY A 7 -21.78 -19.28 -10.12
N ARG A 8 -20.85 -19.41 -11.06
CA ARG A 8 -19.81 -18.41 -11.35
C ARG A 8 -20.11 -17.65 -12.64
N VAL A 9 -19.95 -16.34 -12.61
CA VAL A 9 -20.24 -15.38 -13.72
C VAL A 9 -19.10 -15.33 -14.76
N TRP A 10 -18.33 -16.39 -14.94
CA TRP A 10 -17.10 -16.37 -15.72
C TRP A 10 -17.29 -16.34 -17.23
N GLU A 11 -18.46 -16.73 -17.73
CA GLU A 11 -18.65 -16.90 -19.19
C GLU A 11 -18.81 -15.60 -19.98
N GLU A 12 -19.05 -14.46 -19.33
CA GLU A 12 -19.24 -13.17 -20.01
C GLU A 12 -18.08 -12.18 -19.80
N ASP A 13 -17.11 -12.53 -18.96
CA ASP A 13 -15.93 -11.68 -18.66
C ASP A 13 -14.75 -11.96 -19.62
N HIS A 14 -15.03 -12.60 -20.74
CA HIS A 14 -14.05 -13.02 -21.75
C HIS A 14 -13.30 -11.88 -22.45
N GLY A 15 -13.59 -10.64 -22.12
CA GLY A 15 -12.85 -9.50 -22.64
C GLY A 15 -11.50 -9.27 -21.97
N MET A 16 -11.27 -9.80 -20.75
CA MET A 16 -10.09 -9.49 -19.94
C MET A 16 -9.20 -10.69 -19.65
N LEU A 17 -9.77 -11.89 -19.50
CA LEU A 17 -9.00 -13.13 -19.31
C LEU A 17 -9.38 -14.10 -20.41
N ASP A 18 -8.41 -14.73 -21.07
CA ASP A 18 -8.69 -15.81 -22.00
C ASP A 18 -9.04 -17.11 -21.25
N ALA A 19 -9.60 -18.08 -21.99
CA ALA A 19 -10.05 -19.35 -21.41
C ALA A 19 -8.92 -20.15 -20.73
N GLU A 20 -7.68 -19.98 -21.17
CA GLU A 20 -6.52 -20.64 -20.58
C GLU A 20 -6.12 -19.98 -19.27
N GLN A 21 -6.17 -18.65 -19.20
CA GLN A 21 -5.94 -17.88 -17.96
C GLN A 21 -7.02 -18.18 -16.91
N VAL A 22 -8.29 -18.25 -17.33
CA VAL A 22 -9.40 -18.69 -16.45
C VAL A 22 -9.17 -20.11 -15.93
N ALA A 23 -8.79 -21.03 -16.82
CA ALA A 23 -8.50 -22.41 -16.43
C ALA A 23 -7.24 -22.55 -15.56
N GLN A 24 -6.28 -21.64 -15.66
CA GLN A 24 -5.13 -21.56 -14.73
C GLN A 24 -5.57 -21.07 -13.36
N CYS A 25 -6.42 -20.04 -13.29
CA CYS A 25 -7.00 -19.56 -12.03
C CYS A 25 -7.80 -20.68 -11.33
N GLU A 26 -8.63 -21.41 -12.06
CA GLU A 26 -9.39 -22.54 -11.49
C GLU A 26 -8.51 -23.71 -11.02
N ARG A 27 -7.43 -24.00 -11.73
CA ARG A 27 -6.46 -25.03 -11.31
C ARG A 27 -5.69 -24.61 -10.09
N ALA A 28 -5.29 -23.34 -10.02
CA ALA A 28 -4.65 -22.76 -8.85
C ALA A 28 -5.58 -22.80 -7.63
N ASP A 29 -6.83 -22.38 -7.80
CA ASP A 29 -7.84 -22.39 -6.74
C ASP A 29 -8.10 -23.82 -6.20
N LYS A 30 -7.98 -24.85 -7.01
CA LYS A 30 -8.12 -26.25 -6.60
C LYS A 30 -6.88 -26.84 -5.94
N ALA A 31 -5.69 -26.34 -6.32
CA ALA A 31 -4.41 -26.86 -5.84
C ALA A 31 -3.94 -26.19 -4.54
N GLU A 32 -4.47 -25.01 -4.20
CA GLU A 32 -4.03 -24.29 -3.02
C GLU A 32 -4.54 -24.90 -1.71
N PRO A 33 -3.69 -24.93 -0.67
CA PRO A 33 -4.13 -25.21 0.68
C PRO A 33 -5.14 -24.15 1.15
N LEU A 34 -6.08 -24.55 1.99
CA LEU A 34 -7.02 -23.63 2.63
C LEU A 34 -6.24 -22.61 3.45
N ARG A 35 -6.53 -21.33 3.26
CA ARG A 35 -5.84 -20.24 3.95
C ARG A 35 -6.83 -19.31 4.62
N ALA A 36 -6.38 -18.67 5.69
CA ALA A 36 -7.11 -17.59 6.32
C ALA A 36 -7.36 -16.45 5.31
N PRO A 37 -8.47 -15.70 5.45
CA PRO A 37 -8.82 -14.59 4.57
C PRO A 37 -7.85 -13.40 4.66
N ILE A 38 -7.04 -13.34 5.72
CA ILE A 38 -6.00 -12.33 5.94
C ILE A 38 -4.68 -13.03 6.32
N PRO A 39 -3.53 -12.37 6.15
CA PRO A 39 -2.24 -12.99 6.46
C PRO A 39 -2.14 -13.44 7.91
N THR A 40 -1.67 -14.66 8.14
CA THR A 40 -1.35 -15.21 9.47
C THR A 40 0.14 -15.16 9.79
N ARG A 41 0.94 -14.72 8.84
CA ARG A 41 2.39 -14.49 8.94
C ARG A 41 2.75 -13.19 8.22
N MET A 42 3.92 -12.64 8.54
CA MET A 42 4.41 -11.44 7.85
C MET A 42 4.59 -11.71 6.36
N ILE A 43 4.07 -10.82 5.56
CA ILE A 43 4.28 -10.76 4.10
C ILE A 43 5.07 -9.51 3.77
N SER A 44 5.73 -9.49 2.61
CA SER A 44 6.61 -8.39 2.20
C SER A 44 6.17 -7.79 0.86
N ASN A 45 6.42 -6.50 0.71
CA ASN A 45 6.34 -5.79 -0.57
C ASN A 45 7.63 -5.90 -1.40
N GLY A 46 8.63 -6.65 -0.94
CA GLY A 46 9.93 -6.81 -1.59
C GLY A 46 11.02 -5.85 -1.09
N GLU A 47 10.71 -4.91 -0.23
CA GLU A 47 11.66 -3.95 0.35
C GLU A 47 12.34 -4.47 1.62
N TYR A 48 11.77 -5.48 2.23
CA TYR A 48 12.31 -6.09 3.46
C TYR A 48 12.12 -7.60 3.44
N MET A 49 12.92 -8.28 4.24
CA MET A 49 12.80 -9.71 4.46
C MET A 49 11.80 -9.98 5.59
N PRO A 50 10.70 -10.69 5.34
CA PRO A 50 9.79 -11.06 6.41
C PRO A 50 10.49 -12.00 7.41
N VAL A 51 10.14 -11.85 8.67
CA VAL A 51 10.58 -12.81 9.70
C VAL A 51 9.89 -14.15 9.51
N ARG A 52 10.54 -15.21 9.97
CA ARG A 52 9.91 -16.54 10.00
C ARG A 52 8.63 -16.50 10.82
N GLN A 53 7.65 -17.29 10.40
CA GLN A 53 6.40 -17.45 11.14
C GLN A 53 6.69 -17.83 12.61
N THR A 54 6.18 -17.04 13.53
CA THR A 54 6.36 -17.31 14.97
C THR A 54 5.46 -18.45 15.44
N GLU A 55 5.75 -18.99 16.62
CA GLU A 55 4.91 -20.00 17.24
C GLU A 55 3.47 -19.50 17.48
N GLN A 56 3.33 -18.24 17.89
CA GLN A 56 2.00 -17.62 18.05
C GLN A 56 1.25 -17.54 16.72
N GLN A 57 1.92 -17.14 15.64
CA GLN A 57 1.31 -17.09 14.31
C GLN A 57 0.89 -18.48 13.80
N ARG A 58 1.68 -19.54 14.07
CA ARG A 58 1.28 -20.92 13.78
C ARG A 58 0.05 -21.35 14.59
N ARG A 59 -0.02 -20.95 15.86
CA ARG A 59 -1.20 -21.21 16.70
C ARG A 59 -2.44 -20.49 16.18
N VAL A 60 -2.32 -19.24 15.71
CA VAL A 60 -3.42 -18.53 15.04
C VAL A 60 -3.92 -19.34 13.84
N GLU A 61 -3.01 -19.77 12.99
CA GLU A 61 -3.35 -20.53 11.78
C GLU A 61 -4.09 -21.84 12.10
N ALA A 62 -3.54 -22.63 13.03
CA ALA A 62 -4.21 -23.86 13.49
C ALA A 62 -5.60 -23.56 14.09
N ARG A 63 -5.72 -22.48 14.86
CA ARG A 63 -7.00 -22.10 15.45
C ARG A 63 -8.04 -21.65 14.40
N VAL A 64 -7.60 -20.96 13.35
CA VAL A 64 -8.47 -20.63 12.22
C VAL A 64 -9.01 -21.89 11.54
N GLU A 65 -8.16 -22.89 11.33
CA GLU A 65 -8.58 -24.18 10.75
C GLU A 65 -9.63 -24.89 11.63
N GLU A 66 -9.42 -24.93 12.94
CA GLU A 66 -10.40 -25.52 13.89
C GLU A 66 -11.75 -24.79 13.86
N LEU A 67 -11.73 -23.44 13.90
CA LEU A 67 -12.94 -22.63 13.84
C LEU A 67 -13.65 -22.79 12.50
N ALA A 68 -12.90 -22.87 11.39
CA ALA A 68 -13.46 -23.09 10.07
C ALA A 68 -14.09 -24.49 9.94
N ASP A 69 -13.48 -25.52 10.52
CA ASP A 69 -14.04 -26.87 10.53
C ASP A 69 -15.35 -26.95 11.32
N ASP A 70 -15.41 -26.30 12.47
CA ASP A 70 -16.63 -26.28 13.30
C ASP A 70 -17.75 -25.48 12.62
N ALA A 71 -17.45 -24.28 12.15
CA ALA A 71 -18.42 -23.42 11.50
C ALA A 71 -18.95 -24.02 10.20
N SER A 72 -18.08 -24.58 9.37
CA SER A 72 -18.48 -25.20 8.09
C SER A 72 -19.43 -26.38 8.29
N ARG A 73 -19.20 -27.22 9.31
CA ARG A 73 -20.12 -28.32 9.68
C ARG A 73 -21.48 -27.79 10.13
N ARG A 74 -21.50 -26.76 10.99
CA ARG A 74 -22.75 -26.18 11.50
C ARG A 74 -23.58 -25.50 10.42
N LEU A 75 -22.89 -24.82 9.49
CA LEU A 75 -23.52 -24.10 8.38
C LEU A 75 -23.84 -24.99 7.17
N GLY A 76 -23.36 -26.24 7.14
CA GLY A 76 -23.55 -27.13 6.00
C GLY A 76 -22.84 -26.68 4.71
N ILE A 77 -21.73 -25.96 4.84
CA ILE A 77 -20.93 -25.44 3.71
C ILE A 77 -19.50 -25.99 3.76
N SER A 78 -18.75 -25.89 2.65
CA SER A 78 -17.33 -26.27 2.67
C SER A 78 -16.48 -25.30 3.47
N ARG A 79 -15.35 -25.76 4.01
CA ARG A 79 -14.36 -24.90 4.69
C ARG A 79 -13.89 -23.77 3.80
N ARG A 80 -13.63 -24.04 2.52
CA ARG A 80 -13.24 -23.03 1.53
C ARG A 80 -14.31 -21.94 1.43
N LYS A 81 -15.58 -22.31 1.25
CA LYS A 81 -16.68 -21.35 1.21
C LYS A 81 -16.78 -20.52 2.49
N PHE A 82 -16.60 -21.15 3.65
CA PHE A 82 -16.61 -20.45 4.93
C PHE A 82 -15.45 -19.44 5.04
N LEU A 83 -14.22 -19.87 4.76
CA LEU A 83 -13.05 -18.99 4.84
C LEU A 83 -13.10 -17.84 3.81
N HIS A 84 -13.85 -18.03 2.72
CA HIS A 84 -14.11 -16.97 1.73
C HIS A 84 -15.36 -16.13 2.06
N SER A 85 -15.77 -16.10 3.31
CA SER A 85 -16.93 -15.32 3.77
C SER A 85 -16.55 -14.36 4.90
N SER A 86 -17.47 -13.45 5.23
CA SER A 86 -17.35 -12.58 6.41
C SER A 86 -17.21 -13.38 7.72
N GLY A 87 -17.83 -14.56 7.80
CA GLY A 87 -17.64 -15.47 8.93
C GLY A 87 -16.20 -15.99 9.03
N GLY A 88 -15.53 -16.25 7.91
CA GLY A 88 -14.11 -16.61 7.88
C GLY A 88 -13.20 -15.48 8.38
N MET A 89 -13.52 -14.22 8.05
CA MET A 89 -12.85 -13.05 8.59
C MET A 89 -13.03 -12.96 10.10
N ALA A 90 -14.27 -13.10 10.59
CA ALA A 90 -14.55 -13.10 12.03
C ALA A 90 -13.79 -14.21 12.76
N ALA A 91 -13.79 -15.43 12.21
CA ALA A 91 -13.04 -16.56 12.77
C ALA A 91 -11.54 -16.26 12.89
N THR A 92 -10.96 -15.62 11.86
CA THR A 92 -9.54 -15.29 11.86
C THR A 92 -9.21 -14.24 12.92
N LEU A 93 -10.00 -13.19 13.05
CA LEU A 93 -9.80 -12.16 14.07
C LEU A 93 -10.04 -12.70 15.50
N LEU A 94 -11.00 -13.62 15.67
CA LEU A 94 -11.20 -14.32 16.94
C LEU A 94 -9.98 -15.18 17.31
N ALA A 95 -9.45 -15.96 16.37
CA ALA A 95 -8.24 -16.75 16.57
C ALA A 95 -7.04 -15.86 16.96
N MET A 96 -6.90 -14.69 16.33
CA MET A 96 -5.88 -13.70 16.69
C MET A 96 -6.08 -13.19 18.11
N ASN A 97 -7.31 -12.87 18.51
CA ASN A 97 -7.61 -12.42 19.86
C ASN A 97 -7.33 -13.52 20.92
N GLU A 98 -7.63 -14.77 20.63
CA GLU A 98 -7.35 -15.89 21.54
C GLU A 98 -5.85 -16.10 21.78
N VAL A 99 -5.02 -15.84 20.75
CA VAL A 99 -3.58 -16.11 20.82
C VAL A 99 -2.75 -14.90 21.27
N PHE A 100 -3.05 -13.72 20.75
CA PHE A 100 -2.27 -12.51 20.99
C PHE A 100 -2.82 -11.65 22.13
N GLY A 101 -4.10 -11.81 22.47
CA GLY A 101 -4.84 -10.90 23.33
C GLY A 101 -5.87 -10.09 22.54
N ARG A 102 -6.74 -9.39 23.24
CA ARG A 102 -7.91 -8.73 22.66
C ARG A 102 -7.53 -7.43 21.94
N PHE A 103 -7.14 -7.54 20.69
CA PHE A 103 -6.79 -6.43 19.81
C PHE A 103 -7.89 -6.06 18.80
N PHE A 104 -8.82 -6.95 18.53
CA PHE A 104 -9.86 -6.74 17.52
C PHE A 104 -11.25 -6.81 18.17
N ASP A 105 -12.10 -5.88 17.75
CA ASP A 105 -13.52 -5.91 18.12
C ASP A 105 -14.26 -6.87 17.19
N VAL A 106 -14.50 -8.06 17.70
CA VAL A 106 -15.15 -9.16 16.97
C VAL A 106 -15.83 -10.08 17.98
N SER A 107 -17.00 -10.58 17.62
CA SER A 107 -17.80 -11.51 18.43
C SER A 107 -17.99 -12.86 17.75
N LEU A 108 -18.24 -13.91 18.54
CA LEU A 108 -18.50 -15.25 18.03
C LEU A 108 -19.75 -15.31 17.12
N VAL A 109 -20.72 -14.45 17.35
CA VAL A 109 -21.97 -14.39 16.55
C VAL A 109 -21.66 -14.06 15.09
N GLU A 110 -20.65 -13.25 14.84
CA GLU A 110 -20.25 -12.82 13.49
C GLU A 110 -19.76 -13.97 12.60
N MET A 111 -19.34 -15.08 13.19
CA MET A 111 -18.99 -16.29 12.41
C MET A 111 -20.22 -16.92 11.73
N PHE A 112 -21.40 -16.73 12.29
CA PHE A 112 -22.62 -17.42 11.87
C PHE A 112 -23.69 -16.48 11.33
N GLU A 113 -23.64 -15.21 11.71
CA GLU A 113 -24.63 -14.20 11.38
C GLU A 113 -24.02 -13.08 10.54
N PRO A 114 -24.16 -13.13 9.20
CA PRO A 114 -23.60 -12.12 8.30
C PRO A 114 -24.03 -10.68 8.63
N ALA A 115 -25.27 -10.52 9.08
CA ALA A 115 -25.79 -9.21 9.47
C ALA A 115 -25.04 -8.63 10.69
N ALA A 116 -24.63 -9.47 11.64
CA ALA A 116 -23.81 -9.04 12.78
C ALA A 116 -22.42 -8.63 12.33
N CYS A 117 -21.80 -9.40 11.43
CA CYS A 117 -20.52 -9.06 10.85
C CYS A 117 -20.56 -7.74 10.06
N ALA A 118 -21.59 -7.54 9.25
CA ALA A 118 -21.80 -6.30 8.50
C ALA A 118 -22.04 -5.09 9.40
N ALA A 119 -22.69 -5.28 10.55
CA ALA A 119 -22.93 -4.21 11.52
C ALA A 119 -21.66 -3.81 12.30
N ALA A 120 -20.77 -4.77 12.58
CA ALA A 120 -19.52 -4.56 13.32
C ALA A 120 -18.33 -4.14 12.40
N GLY A 121 -18.42 -4.45 11.12
CA GLY A 121 -17.40 -4.11 10.12
C GLY A 121 -17.36 -2.64 9.72
N PRO A 122 -16.47 -2.26 8.80
CA PRO A 122 -16.42 -0.91 8.27
C PRO A 122 -17.78 -0.51 7.67
N PRO A 123 -18.35 0.63 8.08
CA PRO A 123 -19.67 1.05 7.60
C PRO A 123 -19.64 1.37 6.10
N ARG A 124 -20.78 1.23 5.44
CA ARG A 124 -20.89 1.48 3.97
C ARG A 124 -20.60 2.92 3.57
N ASP A 125 -20.82 3.86 4.47
CA ASP A 125 -20.55 5.29 4.27
C ASP A 125 -19.13 5.69 4.67
N LEU A 126 -18.27 4.73 4.99
CA LEU A 126 -16.88 5.01 5.34
C LEU A 126 -16.17 5.62 4.13
N PHE A 127 -15.68 6.83 4.31
CA PHE A 127 -14.80 7.47 3.34
C PHE A 127 -13.36 6.97 3.56
N VAL A 128 -12.82 6.27 2.59
CA VAL A 128 -11.45 5.77 2.61
C VAL A 128 -10.61 6.48 1.56
N PHE A 129 -9.55 7.13 2.00
CA PHE A 129 -8.52 7.71 1.17
C PHE A 129 -7.22 6.91 1.39
N ASP A 130 -6.78 6.21 0.36
CA ASP A 130 -5.54 5.43 0.39
C ASP A 130 -4.39 6.27 -0.17
N ASP A 131 -3.49 6.71 0.71
CA ASP A 131 -2.40 7.63 0.38
C ASP A 131 -1.24 6.98 -0.36
N GLN A 132 -1.22 5.65 -0.49
CA GLN A 132 -0.12 4.96 -1.14
C GLN A 132 -0.58 3.73 -1.92
N LEU A 133 -0.68 3.90 -3.23
CA LEU A 133 -1.06 2.85 -4.16
C LEU A 133 -0.05 2.75 -5.31
N HIS A 134 0.13 1.55 -5.83
CA HIS A 134 1.08 1.24 -6.89
C HIS A 134 0.49 0.30 -7.93
N PHE A 135 0.90 0.47 -9.17
CA PHE A 135 0.85 -0.55 -10.21
C PHE A 135 2.02 -0.38 -11.18
N VAL A 136 2.19 -1.32 -12.09
CA VAL A 136 3.36 -1.39 -12.98
C VAL A 136 2.90 -1.35 -14.43
N ARG A 137 3.59 -0.60 -15.27
CA ARG A 137 3.33 -0.60 -16.72
C ARG A 137 3.71 -1.93 -17.36
N GLY A 138 2.96 -2.35 -18.39
CA GLY A 138 3.11 -3.65 -19.01
C GLY A 138 4.47 -3.98 -19.62
N SER A 139 5.18 -2.96 -20.11
CA SER A 139 6.51 -3.14 -20.67
C SER A 139 7.64 -3.20 -19.63
N LYS A 140 7.33 -2.98 -18.34
CA LYS A 140 8.34 -2.91 -17.26
C LYS A 140 7.72 -3.09 -15.87
N PRO A 141 8.51 -3.45 -14.87
CA PRO A 141 9.87 -3.96 -14.99
C PRO A 141 9.89 -5.27 -15.76
N SER A 142 11.09 -5.67 -16.23
CA SER A 142 11.26 -6.99 -16.86
C SER A 142 10.65 -8.09 -15.97
N PRO A 143 10.25 -9.25 -16.52
CA PRO A 143 9.75 -10.37 -15.72
C PRO A 143 10.63 -10.72 -14.53
N ALA A 144 11.94 -10.52 -14.63
CA ALA A 144 12.87 -10.69 -13.51
C ALA A 144 12.70 -9.61 -12.43
N GLY A 145 12.41 -8.37 -12.80
CA GLY A 145 12.15 -7.28 -11.86
C GLY A 145 10.81 -7.42 -11.15
N LEU A 146 9.77 -7.85 -11.87
CA LEU A 146 8.47 -8.17 -11.27
C LEU A 146 8.54 -9.35 -10.31
N ARG A 147 9.34 -10.37 -10.64
CA ARG A 147 9.60 -11.47 -9.72
C ARG A 147 10.30 -11.01 -8.46
N ALA A 148 11.23 -10.07 -8.58
CA ALA A 148 11.91 -9.49 -7.41
C ALA A 148 10.93 -8.75 -6.50
N ILE A 149 9.97 -8.01 -7.06
CA ILE A 149 8.95 -7.29 -6.31
C ILE A 149 7.90 -8.26 -5.74
N ALA A 150 7.38 -9.17 -6.55
CA ALA A 150 6.24 -10.00 -6.19
C ALA A 150 6.62 -11.29 -5.41
N GLN A 151 7.78 -11.87 -5.66
CA GLN A 151 8.30 -13.05 -4.92
C GLN A 151 9.33 -12.65 -3.85
N GLY A 152 9.55 -11.36 -3.73
CA GLY A 152 10.57 -10.82 -2.85
C GLY A 152 11.98 -11.18 -3.30
N PRO A 153 12.90 -10.90 -2.43
CA PRO A 153 14.32 -10.96 -2.75
C PRO A 153 14.84 -12.31 -3.25
N SER A 154 14.12 -13.39 -3.07
CA SER A 154 14.63 -14.74 -3.39
C SER A 154 14.77 -15.06 -4.87
N SER A 155 14.12 -14.31 -5.75
CA SER A 155 14.01 -14.67 -7.16
C SER A 155 14.87 -13.88 -8.13
N ALA A 156 15.42 -12.73 -7.72
CA ALA A 156 16.29 -11.92 -8.57
C ALA A 156 17.77 -12.25 -8.33
N PRO A 157 18.58 -12.44 -9.39
CA PRO A 157 20.02 -12.68 -9.23
C PRO A 157 20.75 -11.59 -8.45
N THR A 158 20.28 -10.34 -8.54
CA THR A 158 20.80 -9.19 -7.81
C THR A 158 20.46 -9.21 -6.33
N VAL A 159 19.53 -10.03 -5.91
CA VAL A 159 19.04 -10.13 -4.55
C VAL A 159 19.83 -11.13 -3.71
N LYS A 160 20.64 -11.99 -4.33
CA LYS A 160 21.59 -12.82 -3.59
C LYS A 160 22.59 -11.99 -2.77
N SER A 161 22.79 -10.73 -3.14
CA SER A 161 23.61 -9.77 -2.43
C SER A 161 22.83 -8.78 -1.56
N ASN A 162 21.51 -8.87 -1.50
CA ASN A 162 20.71 -8.02 -0.64
C ASN A 162 20.95 -8.42 0.82
N PRO A 163 21.40 -7.53 1.69
CA PRO A 163 21.63 -7.83 3.10
C PRO A 163 20.36 -8.28 3.83
N PHE A 164 19.18 -7.96 3.28
CA PHE A 164 17.87 -8.39 3.80
C PHE A 164 17.49 -9.81 3.37
N ASN A 165 18.10 -10.34 2.30
CA ASN A 165 17.98 -11.75 1.92
C ASN A 165 19.32 -12.34 1.44
N PRO A 166 20.28 -12.56 2.32
CA PRO A 166 21.61 -13.03 1.93
C PRO A 166 21.62 -14.42 1.30
N ARG A 167 20.51 -15.16 1.34
CA ARG A 167 20.49 -16.59 0.97
C ARG A 167 19.44 -16.99 -0.08
N GLY A 168 18.54 -16.09 -0.48
CA GLY A 168 17.43 -16.44 -1.39
C GLY A 168 16.57 -17.59 -0.88
N GLN A 169 16.29 -17.60 0.43
CA GLN A 169 15.66 -18.74 1.09
C GLN A 169 14.16 -18.75 0.85
N LEU A 170 13.64 -19.93 0.61
CA LEU A 170 12.24 -20.25 0.78
C LEU A 170 11.92 -20.32 2.28
N ASP A 171 10.67 -20.09 2.65
CA ASP A 171 10.23 -20.31 4.01
C ASP A 171 10.20 -21.82 4.36
N GLU A 172 9.80 -22.15 5.59
CA GLU A 172 9.69 -23.52 6.06
C GLU A 172 8.72 -24.41 5.28
N ARG A 173 7.86 -23.80 4.45
CA ARG A 173 6.91 -24.49 3.56
C ARG A 173 7.41 -24.60 2.12
N GLY A 174 8.63 -24.14 1.85
CA GLY A 174 9.17 -24.07 0.50
C GLY A 174 8.60 -22.94 -0.34
N GLU A 175 7.94 -21.95 0.29
CA GLU A 175 7.34 -20.81 -0.39
C GLU A 175 8.32 -19.62 -0.44
N SER A 176 8.19 -18.81 -1.48
CA SER A 176 8.96 -17.58 -1.58
C SER A 176 8.54 -16.55 -0.54
N TRP A 177 9.50 -15.93 0.10
CA TRP A 177 9.26 -15.00 1.19
C TRP A 177 8.54 -13.72 0.81
N GLY A 178 8.69 -13.28 -0.37
CA GLY A 178 8.11 -12.03 -0.80
C GLY A 178 6.77 -12.17 -1.48
N VAL A 179 6.16 -13.34 -1.40
CA VAL A 179 4.83 -13.52 -1.96
C VAL A 179 3.81 -12.96 -1.01
N TRP A 180 3.36 -11.79 -1.31
CA TRP A 180 2.30 -11.11 -0.60
C TRP A 180 0.90 -11.58 -1.05
N ASP A 181 0.78 -12.26 -2.19
CA ASP A 181 -0.43 -12.97 -2.57
C ASP A 181 -0.21 -14.48 -2.49
N PRO A 182 -0.78 -15.16 -1.49
CA PRO A 182 -0.67 -16.61 -1.36
C PRO A 182 -1.11 -17.37 -2.61
N LYS A 183 -2.01 -16.81 -3.41
CA LYS A 183 -2.51 -17.44 -4.65
C LYS A 183 -1.48 -17.44 -5.77
N LEU A 184 -0.43 -16.65 -5.67
CA LEU A 184 0.65 -16.59 -6.65
C LEU A 184 1.82 -17.52 -6.34
N VAL A 185 1.82 -18.16 -5.17
CA VAL A 185 2.86 -19.12 -4.81
C VAL A 185 2.86 -20.27 -5.78
N GLY A 186 4.01 -20.51 -6.40
CA GLY A 186 4.18 -21.60 -7.36
C GLY A 186 3.59 -21.35 -8.76
N LEU A 187 2.93 -20.21 -8.97
CA LEU A 187 2.48 -19.83 -10.31
C LEU A 187 3.56 -19.01 -11.03
N PRO A 188 3.66 -19.14 -12.37
CA PRO A 188 4.43 -18.18 -13.14
C PRO A 188 3.82 -16.81 -12.92
N ILE A 189 4.57 -15.89 -12.35
CA ILE A 189 4.13 -14.50 -12.26
C ILE A 189 4.25 -13.93 -13.66
N ASP A 190 3.11 -13.83 -14.32
CA ASP A 190 3.03 -13.02 -15.51
C ASP A 190 3.04 -11.53 -15.16
N ALA A 191 3.28 -10.71 -16.14
CA ALA A 191 3.33 -9.28 -15.96
C ALA A 191 1.94 -8.71 -15.58
N GLY A 192 0.84 -9.38 -15.92
CA GLY A 192 -0.54 -8.91 -15.73
C GLY A 192 -0.94 -8.70 -14.28
N TYR A 193 -0.24 -9.37 -13.39
CA TYR A 193 -0.50 -9.33 -11.98
C TYR A 193 -0.46 -7.94 -11.32
N ALA A 194 0.47 -7.08 -11.69
CA ALA A 194 0.61 -5.75 -11.11
C ALA A 194 0.17 -4.63 -12.08
N HIS A 195 -0.61 -4.95 -13.11
CA HIS A 195 -1.05 -4.01 -14.12
C HIS A 195 -2.29 -3.22 -13.72
N ILE A 196 -2.64 -2.22 -14.54
CA ILE A 196 -3.71 -1.28 -14.25
C ILE A 196 -5.08 -1.95 -14.10
N THR A 197 -5.38 -3.00 -14.87
CA THR A 197 -6.65 -3.74 -14.77
C THR A 197 -6.78 -4.43 -13.41
N ARG A 198 -5.75 -5.13 -12.99
CA ARG A 198 -5.73 -5.77 -11.70
C ARG A 198 -5.75 -4.75 -10.57
N PHE A 199 -5.03 -3.64 -10.73
CA PHE A 199 -5.06 -2.52 -9.81
C PHE A 199 -6.48 -1.97 -9.62
N ILE A 200 -7.21 -1.70 -10.71
CA ILE A 200 -8.58 -1.20 -10.63
C ILE A 200 -9.48 -2.20 -9.91
N LYS A 201 -9.36 -3.49 -10.24
CA LYS A 201 -10.11 -4.54 -9.57
C LYS A 201 -9.83 -4.56 -8.07
N ASP A 202 -8.59 -4.70 -7.67
CA ASP A 202 -8.21 -4.90 -6.28
C ASP A 202 -8.47 -3.67 -5.40
N VAL A 203 -8.28 -2.46 -5.95
CA VAL A 203 -8.40 -1.21 -5.20
C VAL A 203 -9.82 -0.68 -5.20
N TYR A 204 -10.51 -0.67 -6.35
CA TYR A 204 -11.79 0.01 -6.47
C TYR A 204 -13.00 -0.92 -6.54
N LEU A 205 -12.81 -2.16 -6.98
CA LEU A 205 -13.90 -3.12 -7.09
C LEU A 205 -13.92 -4.11 -5.91
N ASP A 206 -12.75 -4.51 -5.41
CA ASP A 206 -12.61 -5.46 -4.32
C ASP A 206 -12.31 -4.77 -2.96
N SER A 207 -12.46 -3.45 -2.85
CA SER A 207 -12.27 -2.73 -1.60
C SER A 207 -13.16 -1.50 -1.46
N GLN A 208 -13.20 -0.95 -0.25
CA GLN A 208 -13.94 0.28 0.08
C GLN A 208 -13.13 1.56 -0.18
N VAL A 209 -12.03 1.51 -0.90
CA VAL A 209 -11.26 2.72 -1.24
C VAL A 209 -12.13 3.65 -2.06
N THR A 210 -12.34 4.85 -1.53
CA THR A 210 -13.10 5.92 -2.20
C THR A 210 -12.20 6.70 -3.13
N ILE A 211 -11.03 7.11 -2.63
CA ILE A 211 -10.01 7.83 -3.40
C ILE A 211 -8.67 7.16 -3.14
N GLY A 212 -7.91 6.95 -4.20
CA GLY A 212 -6.55 6.44 -4.14
C GLY A 212 -5.53 7.47 -4.62
N LEU A 213 -4.37 7.50 -4.00
CA LEU A 213 -3.24 8.31 -4.43
C LEU A 213 -2.18 7.43 -5.08
N LEU A 214 -2.03 7.56 -6.39
CA LEU A 214 -1.09 6.75 -7.17
C LEU A 214 0.32 7.24 -6.94
N SER A 215 1.13 6.38 -6.36
CA SER A 215 2.55 6.58 -6.15
C SER A 215 3.38 5.91 -7.22
N ASN A 216 4.38 6.62 -7.73
CA ASN A 216 5.42 6.04 -8.55
C ASN A 216 6.65 5.70 -7.68
N VAL A 217 7.56 4.95 -8.24
CA VAL A 217 8.85 4.61 -7.61
C VAL A 217 9.96 5.17 -8.47
N THR A 218 10.84 5.98 -7.86
CA THR A 218 11.98 6.54 -8.54
C THR A 218 12.91 5.43 -9.06
N ALA A 219 13.42 5.61 -10.27
CA ALA A 219 14.41 4.68 -10.85
C ALA A 219 15.70 4.73 -10.05
N SER A 220 16.05 3.63 -9.39
CA SER A 220 17.32 3.51 -8.67
C SER A 220 18.48 3.09 -9.57
N MET A 221 18.18 2.32 -10.60
CA MET A 221 19.15 1.75 -11.52
C MET A 221 18.58 1.70 -12.94
N VAL A 222 19.39 1.98 -13.91
CA VAL A 222 19.08 1.81 -15.33
C VAL A 222 20.07 0.83 -15.96
N GLN A 223 19.54 -0.07 -16.79
CA GLN A 223 20.35 -0.97 -17.62
C GLN A 223 20.30 -0.47 -19.06
N ILE A 224 21.42 0.01 -19.56
CA ILE A 224 21.59 0.38 -20.96
C ILE A 224 22.37 -0.74 -21.66
N GLU A 225 21.97 -1.06 -22.89
CA GLU A 225 22.65 -2.11 -23.66
C GLU A 225 24.15 -1.82 -23.81
N GLY A 226 24.96 -2.82 -23.47
CA GLY A 226 26.42 -2.69 -23.48
C GLY A 226 27.04 -2.00 -22.25
N GLU A 227 26.26 -1.49 -21.32
CA GLU A 227 26.74 -0.84 -20.09
C GLU A 227 26.45 -1.68 -18.84
N LYS A 228 27.20 -1.46 -17.76
CA LYS A 228 26.82 -1.97 -16.42
C LYS A 228 25.65 -1.16 -15.89
N ALA A 229 24.77 -1.85 -15.14
CA ALA A 229 23.68 -1.18 -14.43
C ALA A 229 24.23 -0.05 -13.53
N ARG A 230 23.64 1.14 -13.64
CA ARG A 230 24.03 2.35 -12.91
C ARG A 230 22.84 3.24 -12.61
N ALA A 231 23.01 4.23 -11.78
CA ALA A 231 22.00 5.26 -11.55
C ALA A 231 21.72 6.04 -12.85
N PRO A 232 20.46 6.47 -13.07
CA PRO A 232 20.12 7.31 -14.23
C PRO A 232 20.77 8.70 -14.11
N ARG A 233 21.29 9.22 -15.21
CA ARG A 233 21.94 10.54 -15.29
C ARG A 233 20.98 11.68 -15.63
N ASN A 234 19.86 11.36 -16.25
CA ASN A 234 18.87 12.33 -16.68
C ASN A 234 17.46 11.73 -16.65
N ALA A 235 16.46 12.58 -16.83
CA ALA A 235 15.06 12.18 -16.78
C ALA A 235 14.68 11.13 -17.83
N GLU A 236 15.25 11.17 -19.03
CA GLU A 236 14.99 10.18 -20.08
C GLU A 236 15.47 8.78 -19.66
N GLU A 237 16.67 8.69 -19.10
CA GLU A 237 17.19 7.43 -18.56
C GLU A 237 16.35 6.94 -17.38
N ALA A 238 15.94 7.83 -16.47
CA ALA A 238 15.09 7.48 -15.33
C ALA A 238 13.76 6.90 -15.79
N GLN A 239 13.08 7.54 -16.73
CA GLN A 239 11.81 7.08 -17.27
C GLN A 239 11.88 5.69 -17.91
N ARG A 240 13.04 5.27 -18.41
CA ARG A 240 13.23 3.91 -18.93
C ARG A 240 13.15 2.83 -17.83
N ALA A 241 13.51 3.18 -16.61
CA ALA A 241 13.60 2.25 -15.48
C ALA A 241 12.48 2.42 -14.43
N GLU A 242 11.73 3.52 -14.45
CA GLU A 242 10.57 3.74 -13.56
C GLU A 242 9.46 2.71 -13.81
N ILE A 243 8.77 2.30 -12.76
CA ILE A 243 7.61 1.40 -12.87
C ILE A 243 6.47 2.04 -13.66
N LEU A 244 6.32 3.37 -13.53
CA LEU A 244 5.49 4.26 -14.33
C LEU A 244 6.27 5.54 -14.56
N THR A 245 6.13 6.16 -15.73
CA THR A 245 6.62 7.53 -15.90
C THR A 245 5.66 8.53 -15.26
N ALA A 246 6.12 9.75 -14.97
CA ALA A 246 5.24 10.80 -14.46
C ALA A 246 4.04 11.04 -15.39
N ALA A 247 4.26 11.03 -16.72
CA ALA A 247 3.20 11.17 -17.71
C ALA A 247 2.20 10.00 -17.68
N GLN A 248 2.67 8.77 -17.53
CA GLN A 248 1.80 7.58 -17.39
C GLN A 248 1.00 7.60 -16.08
N THR A 249 1.62 8.07 -14.99
CA THR A 249 0.95 8.23 -13.70
C THR A 249 -0.22 9.22 -13.81
N ALA A 250 0.01 10.37 -14.44
CA ALA A 250 -1.03 11.36 -14.69
C ALA A 250 -2.11 10.84 -15.66
N ALA A 251 -1.71 10.11 -16.71
CA ALA A 251 -2.63 9.52 -17.66
C ALA A 251 -3.53 8.46 -17.00
N ALA A 252 -2.99 7.64 -16.08
CA ALA A 252 -3.76 6.67 -15.31
C ALA A 252 -4.77 7.35 -14.39
N ARG A 253 -4.37 8.41 -13.67
CA ARG A 253 -5.29 9.23 -12.88
C ARG A 253 -6.46 9.73 -13.72
N ASN A 254 -6.16 10.33 -14.86
CA ASN A 254 -7.17 10.89 -15.74
C ASN A 254 -8.11 9.81 -16.27
N PHE A 255 -7.56 8.66 -16.68
CA PHE A 255 -8.33 7.50 -17.14
C PHE A 255 -9.31 6.99 -16.08
N ILE A 256 -8.82 6.72 -14.88
CA ILE A 256 -9.65 6.19 -13.79
C ILE A 256 -10.75 7.20 -13.40
N ASN A 257 -10.43 8.48 -13.33
CA ASN A 257 -11.41 9.52 -13.03
C ASN A 257 -12.46 9.65 -14.12
N GLU A 258 -12.06 9.54 -15.39
CA GLU A 258 -12.96 9.63 -16.53
C GLU A 258 -13.92 8.43 -16.58
N ILE A 259 -13.40 7.19 -16.49
CA ILE A 259 -14.26 5.98 -16.53
C ILE A 259 -15.14 5.83 -15.29
N SER A 260 -14.71 6.36 -14.13
CA SER A 260 -15.54 6.38 -12.94
C SER A 260 -16.56 7.52 -12.92
N GLY A 261 -16.38 8.55 -13.76
CA GLY A 261 -17.18 9.75 -13.78
C GLY A 261 -17.09 10.59 -12.51
N SER A 262 -16.04 10.42 -11.72
CA SER A 262 -15.82 11.14 -10.45
C SER A 262 -14.32 11.17 -10.10
N THR A 263 -13.94 11.98 -9.11
CA THR A 263 -12.58 11.94 -8.58
C THR A 263 -12.39 10.69 -7.72
N ARG A 264 -11.70 9.71 -8.28
CA ARG A 264 -11.36 8.44 -7.62
C ARG A 264 -9.85 8.29 -7.43
N MET A 265 -9.05 8.98 -8.21
CA MET A 265 -7.61 8.92 -8.16
C MET A 265 -6.97 10.30 -8.21
N LEU A 266 -5.98 10.48 -7.37
CA LEU A 266 -4.96 11.51 -7.43
C LEU A 266 -3.61 10.88 -7.80
N CYS A 267 -2.60 11.68 -8.13
CA CYS A 267 -1.28 11.16 -8.44
C CYS A 267 -0.15 12.05 -7.94
N HIS A 268 0.95 11.41 -7.61
CA HIS A 268 2.21 12.08 -7.32
C HIS A 268 2.96 12.49 -8.59
N GLY A 269 3.70 13.60 -8.50
CA GLY A 269 4.87 13.85 -9.31
C GLY A 269 6.09 13.16 -8.71
N MET A 270 7.09 12.89 -9.54
CA MET A 270 8.36 12.30 -9.13
C MET A 270 9.27 13.35 -8.55
N LEU A 271 9.60 13.24 -7.27
CA LEU A 271 10.49 14.17 -6.59
C LEU A 271 11.95 13.72 -6.68
N TYR A 272 12.62 14.13 -7.75
CA TYR A 272 14.06 14.05 -7.87
C TYR A 272 14.71 15.32 -7.34
N VAL A 273 15.25 15.25 -6.15
CA VAL A 273 15.77 16.42 -5.42
C VAL A 273 17.13 16.85 -5.95
N GLY A 274 17.35 18.15 -6.05
CA GLY A 274 18.63 18.74 -6.45
C GLY A 274 18.53 19.74 -7.61
N LYS A 275 19.46 20.68 -7.66
CA LYS A 275 19.48 21.77 -8.65
C LYS A 275 19.46 21.30 -10.11
N GLY A 276 20.12 20.19 -10.40
CA GLY A 276 20.15 19.60 -11.76
C GLY A 276 18.81 19.04 -12.22
N ASN A 277 17.85 18.84 -11.31
CA ASN A 277 16.55 18.22 -11.59
C ASN A 277 15.38 19.22 -11.67
N LEU A 278 15.63 20.51 -11.40
CA LEU A 278 14.58 21.52 -11.34
C LEU A 278 13.81 21.67 -12.66
N ALA A 279 14.49 21.53 -13.79
CA ALA A 279 13.83 21.57 -15.11
C ALA A 279 12.83 20.42 -15.27
N TYR A 280 13.20 19.21 -14.83
CA TYR A 280 12.31 18.05 -14.89
C TYR A 280 11.12 18.16 -13.90
N ILE A 281 11.35 18.72 -12.71
CA ILE A 281 10.25 19.03 -11.78
C ILE A 281 9.28 20.03 -12.42
N GLN A 282 9.80 21.11 -13.04
CA GLN A 282 8.96 22.11 -13.71
C GLN A 282 8.20 21.53 -14.91
N GLU A 283 8.82 20.65 -15.70
CA GLU A 283 8.18 19.95 -16.80
C GLU A 283 6.98 19.12 -16.31
N GLN A 284 7.14 18.37 -15.23
CA GLN A 284 6.03 17.61 -14.63
C GLN A 284 4.89 18.53 -14.16
N ILE A 285 5.21 19.70 -13.59
CA ILE A 285 4.22 20.68 -13.16
C ILE A 285 3.40 21.17 -14.35
N ASP A 286 4.06 21.50 -15.45
CA ASP A 286 3.45 22.11 -16.61
C ASP A 286 2.67 21.11 -17.49
N GLN A 287 3.12 19.86 -17.56
CA GLN A 287 2.56 18.83 -18.44
C GLN A 287 1.61 17.87 -17.74
N ASN A 288 1.91 17.49 -16.48
CA ASN A 288 1.21 16.42 -15.78
C ASN A 288 0.33 16.90 -14.63
N GLU A 289 0.53 18.12 -14.16
CA GLU A 289 -0.20 18.73 -13.04
C GLU A 289 -0.37 17.75 -11.84
N PRO A 290 0.71 17.29 -11.21
CA PRO A 290 0.62 16.34 -10.10
C PRO A 290 -0.17 16.94 -8.93
N ASP A 291 -0.79 16.06 -8.14
CA ASP A 291 -1.57 16.47 -6.96
C ASP A 291 -0.69 16.63 -5.71
N SER A 292 0.48 15.99 -5.71
CA SER A 292 1.50 16.02 -4.66
C SER A 292 2.81 15.42 -5.15
N TRP A 293 3.80 15.21 -4.29
CA TRP A 293 5.12 14.76 -4.67
C TRP A 293 5.54 13.49 -3.94
N LYS A 294 6.15 12.55 -4.67
CA LYS A 294 6.74 11.33 -4.09
C LYS A 294 8.24 11.27 -4.33
N GLY A 295 8.99 11.13 -3.25
CA GLY A 295 10.43 10.99 -3.28
C GLY A 295 10.96 9.87 -2.40
N TYR A 296 12.23 9.57 -2.61
CA TYR A 296 13.01 8.65 -1.81
C TYR A 296 14.31 9.34 -1.42
N ASN A 297 14.61 9.44 -0.17
CA ASN A 297 15.88 10.03 0.25
C ASN A 297 17.03 9.03 0.37
N ILE A 298 16.71 7.74 0.31
CA ILE A 298 17.69 6.66 0.15
C ILE A 298 17.33 5.89 -1.11
N SER A 299 18.32 5.57 -1.95
CA SER A 299 18.12 4.76 -3.14
C SER A 299 18.45 3.29 -2.89
N ASN A 300 17.96 2.41 -3.79
CA ASN A 300 18.36 1.00 -3.83
C ASN A 300 19.83 0.78 -4.23
N ALA A 301 20.50 1.80 -4.72
CA ALA A 301 21.90 1.69 -5.13
C ALA A 301 22.76 1.45 -3.88
N ALA A 302 23.47 0.34 -3.86
CA ALA A 302 24.38 -0.03 -2.77
C ALA A 302 25.55 0.95 -2.60
N LYS A 303 25.72 1.89 -3.52
CA LYS A 303 26.72 2.95 -3.47
C LYS A 303 26.04 4.28 -3.69
N VAL A 304 26.32 5.21 -2.81
CA VAL A 304 25.97 6.61 -3.00
C VAL A 304 26.59 7.05 -4.29
N ASP A 305 25.77 7.38 -5.26
CA ASP A 305 26.24 8.03 -6.46
C ASP A 305 26.44 9.52 -6.12
N ASN A 306 27.68 9.89 -5.86
CA ASN A 306 28.06 11.27 -5.62
C ASN A 306 28.25 12.05 -6.93
N ASP A 307 27.94 11.45 -8.08
CA ASP A 307 27.94 12.14 -9.36
C ASP A 307 26.94 13.31 -9.31
N PRO A 308 27.39 14.57 -9.44
CA PRO A 308 26.51 15.73 -9.43
C PRO A 308 25.47 15.72 -10.57
N ASN A 309 25.71 14.89 -11.61
CA ASN A 309 24.79 14.73 -12.74
C ASN A 309 23.78 13.60 -12.55
N SER A 310 23.87 12.82 -11.47
CA SER A 310 22.90 11.76 -11.19
C SER A 310 21.58 12.34 -10.71
N LEU A 311 20.48 11.88 -11.28
CA LEU A 311 19.13 12.16 -10.77
C LEU A 311 18.92 11.57 -9.38
N MET A 312 19.53 10.41 -9.10
CA MET A 312 19.34 9.67 -7.86
C MET A 312 20.36 10.08 -6.80
N ARG A 313 20.32 11.34 -6.42
CA ARG A 313 21.10 11.78 -5.26
C ARG A 313 20.39 11.38 -3.98
N GLN A 314 21.14 10.79 -3.08
CA GLN A 314 20.71 10.65 -1.71
C GLN A 314 20.74 12.03 -1.04
N TRP A 315 19.71 12.34 -0.24
CA TRP A 315 19.51 13.67 0.30
C TRP A 315 18.88 13.63 1.69
N ARG A 316 19.01 14.71 2.41
CA ARG A 316 18.33 14.98 3.67
C ARG A 316 17.30 16.08 3.47
N HIS A 317 16.23 16.07 4.24
CA HIS A 317 15.22 17.15 4.17
C HIS A 317 15.79 18.52 4.55
N ASP A 318 16.76 18.56 5.46
CA ASP A 318 17.42 19.80 5.92
C ASP A 318 18.64 20.22 5.10
N ASP A 319 18.86 19.59 3.96
CA ASP A 319 19.99 19.91 3.06
C ASP A 319 19.68 21.15 2.24
N GLU A 320 20.30 22.27 2.62
CA GLU A 320 20.06 23.57 2.00
C GLU A 320 20.59 23.65 0.55
N GLU A 321 21.59 22.87 0.19
CA GLU A 321 22.14 22.87 -1.17
C GLU A 321 21.41 21.94 -2.12
N VAL A 322 20.91 20.81 -1.62
CA VAL A 322 20.31 19.76 -2.43
C VAL A 322 18.79 19.81 -2.37
N ALA A 323 18.18 19.81 -1.17
CA ALA A 323 16.74 19.73 -1.02
C ALA A 323 16.03 21.07 -1.20
N TYR A 324 16.54 22.13 -0.60
CA TYR A 324 15.86 23.43 -0.55
C TYR A 324 15.58 24.05 -1.91
N PRO A 325 16.47 23.98 -2.94
CA PRO A 325 16.11 24.49 -4.26
C PRO A 325 14.88 23.81 -4.88
N THR A 326 14.67 22.52 -4.59
CA THR A 326 13.47 21.80 -5.03
C THR A 326 12.24 22.23 -4.23
N PHE A 327 12.37 22.38 -2.92
CA PHE A 327 11.28 22.85 -2.05
C PHE A 327 10.84 24.28 -2.39
N GLU A 328 11.80 25.16 -2.70
CA GLU A 328 11.50 26.50 -3.19
C GLU A 328 10.69 26.49 -4.49
N LEU A 329 11.09 25.65 -5.45
CA LEU A 329 10.37 25.51 -6.71
C LEU A 329 8.93 24.99 -6.51
N VAL A 330 8.77 23.97 -5.65
CA VAL A 330 7.45 23.41 -5.31
C VAL A 330 6.60 24.48 -4.63
N GLN A 331 7.13 25.18 -3.61
CA GLN A 331 6.37 26.20 -2.88
C GLN A 331 5.96 27.37 -3.78
N LYS A 332 6.86 27.84 -4.64
CA LYS A 332 6.57 28.89 -5.63
C LYS A 332 5.42 28.50 -6.57
N ASN A 333 5.44 27.29 -7.07
CA ASN A 333 4.35 26.79 -7.93
C ASN A 333 3.07 26.55 -7.14
N TYR A 334 3.14 26.06 -5.91
CA TYR A 334 1.98 25.90 -5.03
C TYR A 334 1.19 27.19 -4.86
N GLU A 335 1.84 28.31 -4.60
CA GLU A 335 1.15 29.61 -4.47
C GLU A 335 0.37 29.99 -5.75
N ARG A 336 0.75 29.49 -6.90
CA ARG A 336 0.08 29.73 -8.18
C ARG A 336 -1.10 28.79 -8.43
N ILE A 337 -1.09 27.55 -7.90
CA ILE A 337 -2.04 26.51 -8.26
C ILE A 337 -2.86 25.94 -7.10
N LYS A 338 -2.64 26.42 -5.87
CA LYS A 338 -3.24 25.86 -4.63
C LYS A 338 -4.77 25.79 -4.65
N ASP A 339 -5.45 26.71 -5.36
CA ASP A 339 -6.92 26.70 -5.42
C ASP A 339 -7.46 25.51 -6.21
N ARG A 340 -6.70 24.99 -7.18
CA ARG A 340 -7.07 23.81 -7.97
C ARG A 340 -6.34 22.54 -7.58
N LYS A 341 -5.20 22.66 -6.91
CA LYS A 341 -4.34 21.58 -6.44
C LYS A 341 -3.92 21.81 -4.97
N PRO A 342 -4.86 21.75 -4.02
CA PRO A 342 -4.56 22.06 -2.62
C PRO A 342 -3.49 21.16 -1.99
N GLY A 343 -3.35 19.91 -2.43
CA GLY A 343 -2.36 18.96 -1.94
C GLY A 343 -0.97 19.09 -2.60
N PHE A 344 -0.78 20.03 -3.53
CA PHE A 344 0.48 20.14 -4.28
C PHE A 344 1.70 20.44 -3.41
N ASN A 345 1.52 21.00 -2.24
CA ASN A 345 2.56 21.27 -1.24
C ASN A 345 2.90 20.04 -0.35
N ASN A 346 2.30 18.90 -0.59
CA ASN A 346 2.58 17.67 0.15
C ASN A 346 3.83 17.00 -0.41
N ILE A 347 4.87 16.90 0.40
CA ILE A 347 6.15 16.24 0.11
C ILE A 347 6.12 14.88 0.79
N CYS A 348 5.79 13.85 0.04
CA CYS A 348 5.68 12.48 0.53
C CYS A 348 6.98 11.75 0.27
N VAL A 349 7.64 11.30 1.33
CA VAL A 349 8.96 10.68 1.22
C VAL A 349 8.97 9.33 1.88
N HIS A 350 9.47 8.36 1.12
CA HIS A 350 9.83 7.04 1.65
C HIS A 350 11.00 7.21 2.62
N LYS A 351 10.67 7.31 3.91
CA LYS A 351 11.59 7.70 4.97
C LYS A 351 11.79 6.56 5.96
N GLY A 352 13.02 6.27 6.27
CA GLY A 352 13.38 5.14 7.13
C GLY A 352 13.53 3.85 6.35
N LEU A 353 12.42 3.15 6.13
CA LEU A 353 12.39 1.97 5.25
C LEU A 353 12.76 2.40 3.82
N ALA A 354 13.70 1.72 3.23
CA ALA A 354 14.05 1.86 1.82
C ALA A 354 14.57 0.52 1.29
N PRO A 355 14.29 0.19 0.03
CA PRO A 355 14.93 -0.96 -0.59
C PRO A 355 16.42 -0.67 -0.73
N GLY A 356 17.26 -1.49 -0.09
CA GLY A 356 18.71 -1.36 -0.14
C GLY A 356 19.40 -1.30 1.22
N PRO A 357 20.72 -1.04 1.26
CA PRO A 357 21.45 -0.94 2.50
C PRO A 357 20.94 0.21 3.37
N PRO A 358 20.85 0.02 4.69
CA PRO A 358 20.48 1.11 5.60
C PRO A 358 21.46 2.28 5.47
N ASP A 359 20.92 3.48 5.36
CA ASP A 359 21.70 4.71 5.47
C ASP A 359 21.20 5.52 6.68
N PRO A 360 21.85 5.38 7.84
CA PRO A 360 21.43 6.08 9.05
C PRO A 360 21.45 7.60 8.91
N LEU A 361 22.35 8.14 8.09
CA LEU A 361 22.47 9.58 7.91
C LEU A 361 21.24 10.19 7.22
N ARG A 362 20.71 9.50 6.22
CA ARG A 362 19.61 10.02 5.38
C ARG A 362 18.26 9.39 5.71
N GLY A 363 18.25 8.15 6.16
CA GLY A 363 17.04 7.46 6.60
C GLY A 363 16.48 7.96 7.93
N HIS A 364 17.36 8.41 8.82
CA HIS A 364 16.99 8.87 10.16
C HIS A 364 16.10 10.12 10.15
N PRO A 365 15.05 10.19 11.00
CA PRO A 365 14.09 11.29 11.00
C PRO A 365 14.62 12.63 11.54
N GLY A 366 15.86 12.70 12.01
CA GLY A 366 16.44 13.89 12.65
C GLY A 366 16.63 15.11 11.74
N ASP A 367 16.41 14.97 10.44
CA ASP A 367 16.44 16.07 9.46
C ASP A 367 15.07 16.79 9.32
N LEU A 368 13.98 16.16 9.72
CA LEU A 368 12.64 16.69 9.56
C LEU A 368 12.35 17.95 10.40
N PRO A 369 12.78 18.05 11.68
CA PRO A 369 12.46 19.22 12.48
C PRO A 369 12.99 20.54 11.93
N LYS A 370 14.19 20.54 11.33
CA LYS A 370 14.72 21.76 10.71
C LYS A 370 13.95 22.08 9.43
N ALA A 371 13.79 21.11 8.54
CA ALA A 371 13.07 21.29 7.29
C ALA A 371 11.64 21.81 7.50
N ALA A 372 10.91 21.22 8.45
CA ALA A 372 9.53 21.60 8.74
C ALA A 372 9.39 23.04 9.27
N ARG A 373 10.38 23.53 10.04
CA ARG A 373 10.41 24.93 10.50
C ARG A 373 10.79 25.89 9.39
N ASP A 374 11.76 25.52 8.55
CA ASP A 374 12.24 26.37 7.46
C ASP A 374 11.19 26.48 6.33
N TRP A 375 10.36 25.43 6.17
CA TRP A 375 9.33 25.35 5.12
C TRP A 375 7.92 25.16 5.69
N PRO A 376 7.37 26.13 6.46
CA PRO A 376 6.09 25.97 7.16
C PRO A 376 4.86 25.87 6.23
N LYS A 377 5.02 26.18 4.95
CA LYS A 377 3.95 26.06 3.94
C LYS A 377 3.99 24.73 3.20
N LEU A 378 5.02 23.91 3.39
CA LEU A 378 5.10 22.56 2.87
C LEU A 378 4.69 21.56 3.94
N ASN A 379 4.02 20.50 3.56
CA ASN A 379 3.73 19.36 4.42
C ASN A 379 4.74 18.24 4.15
N PHE A 380 5.31 17.68 5.19
CA PHE A 380 6.25 16.58 5.12
C PHE A 380 5.56 15.30 5.60
N ILE A 381 5.28 14.40 4.67
CA ILE A 381 4.61 13.13 4.93
C ILE A 381 5.65 12.01 4.90
N SER A 382 5.94 11.44 6.08
CA SER A 382 6.88 10.33 6.20
C SER A 382 6.17 9.01 5.94
N TYR A 383 6.39 8.44 4.77
CA TYR A 383 5.83 7.14 4.40
C TYR A 383 6.45 6.05 5.26
N HIS A 384 5.60 5.09 5.64
CA HIS A 384 5.90 3.99 6.55
C HIS A 384 6.29 4.46 7.96
N SER A 385 5.85 5.68 8.36
CA SER A 385 6.08 6.24 9.70
C SER A 385 7.52 6.15 10.17
N CYS A 386 8.48 6.35 9.26
CA CYS A 386 9.93 6.25 9.51
C CYS A 386 10.38 4.90 10.09
N ILE A 387 9.71 3.78 9.78
CA ILE A 387 10.20 2.48 10.26
C ILE A 387 11.62 2.21 9.76
N GLN A 388 12.45 1.68 10.61
CA GLN A 388 13.85 1.42 10.26
C GLN A 388 13.97 0.22 9.32
N PRO A 389 14.87 0.26 8.28
CA PRO A 389 14.98 -0.82 7.29
C PRO A 389 15.30 -2.20 7.87
N ASN A 390 16.05 -2.26 8.97
CA ASN A 390 16.41 -3.49 9.66
C ASN A 390 15.48 -3.80 10.84
N PHE A 391 14.30 -3.20 10.83
CA PHE A 391 13.33 -3.39 11.88
C PHE A 391 12.65 -4.75 11.74
N PHE A 392 12.92 -5.63 12.69
CA PHE A 392 12.27 -6.94 12.75
C PHE A 392 11.20 -6.92 13.84
N MET A 393 9.94 -7.12 13.46
CA MET A 393 8.81 -7.07 14.38
C MET A 393 8.96 -8.04 15.56
N ALA A 394 9.56 -9.20 15.34
CA ALA A 394 9.80 -10.17 16.40
C ALA A 394 10.83 -9.68 17.43
N ASP A 395 11.89 -9.01 17.00
CA ASP A 395 12.90 -8.46 17.91
C ASP A 395 12.36 -7.25 18.65
N THR A 396 11.59 -6.41 17.98
CA THR A 396 10.85 -5.31 18.62
C THR A 396 9.90 -5.83 19.70
N LEU A 397 9.19 -6.93 19.42
CA LEU A 397 8.32 -7.54 20.43
C LEU A 397 9.11 -8.01 21.66
N LYS A 398 10.31 -8.58 21.48
CA LYS A 398 11.21 -8.94 22.60
C LYS A 398 11.66 -7.70 23.38
N ASP A 399 12.02 -6.63 22.69
CA ASP A 399 12.43 -5.38 23.31
C ASP A 399 11.28 -4.72 24.10
N ILE A 400 10.06 -4.76 23.57
CA ILE A 400 8.85 -4.34 24.28
C ILE A 400 8.64 -5.21 25.54
N GLN A 401 8.78 -6.53 25.44
CA GLN A 401 8.65 -7.43 26.57
C GLN A 401 9.74 -7.24 27.63
N ALA A 402 10.90 -6.76 27.24
CA ALA A 402 12.01 -6.40 28.11
C ALA A 402 11.91 -4.97 28.68
N ASP A 403 10.78 -4.29 28.49
CA ASP A 403 10.53 -2.90 28.92
C ASP A 403 11.63 -1.91 28.48
N LYS A 404 12.19 -2.08 27.28
CA LYS A 404 13.09 -1.08 26.70
C LYS A 404 12.29 0.16 26.31
N LEU A 405 12.53 1.24 27.01
CA LEU A 405 11.75 2.49 26.86
C LEU A 405 12.59 3.62 26.26
N ARG A 406 11.92 4.45 25.45
CA ARG A 406 12.40 5.75 24.99
C ARG A 406 11.32 6.82 25.26
N GLY A 407 11.63 7.80 26.10
CA GLY A 407 10.67 8.85 26.44
C GLY A 407 9.37 8.34 27.09
N GLY A 408 9.44 7.29 27.89
CA GLY A 408 8.33 6.71 28.64
C GLY A 408 7.39 5.82 27.84
N VAL A 409 7.78 5.42 26.60
CA VAL A 409 7.06 4.44 25.78
C VAL A 409 8.04 3.40 25.25
N PRO A 410 7.58 2.19 24.86
CA PRO A 410 8.45 1.17 24.26
C PRO A 410 9.21 1.71 23.05
N ASP A 411 10.51 1.42 22.98
CA ASP A 411 11.35 1.89 21.89
C ASP A 411 11.11 1.08 20.60
N ILE A 412 10.46 1.71 19.62
CA ILE A 412 10.29 1.19 18.27
C ILE A 412 11.25 1.95 17.33
N SER A 413 12.46 2.15 17.80
CA SER A 413 13.54 2.76 17.03
C SER A 413 13.13 4.11 16.37
N TRP A 414 13.34 4.25 15.08
CA TRP A 414 13.10 5.50 14.37
C TRP A 414 11.63 5.94 14.34
N THR A 415 10.68 5.02 14.42
CA THR A 415 9.25 5.37 14.51
C THR A 415 8.94 6.09 15.82
N THR A 416 9.46 5.60 16.95
CA THR A 416 9.33 6.26 18.27
C THR A 416 10.00 7.62 18.27
N GLU A 417 11.22 7.69 17.75
CA GLU A 417 11.97 8.94 17.68
C GLU A 417 11.30 9.96 16.77
N TYR A 418 10.82 9.54 15.59
CA TYR A 418 10.07 10.39 14.69
C TYR A 418 8.86 11.03 15.36
N ALA A 419 8.01 10.21 15.98
CA ALA A 419 6.80 10.71 16.63
C ALA A 419 7.11 11.76 17.71
N GLN A 420 8.20 11.57 18.46
CA GLN A 420 8.65 12.52 19.49
C GLN A 420 9.27 13.79 18.91
N LEU A 421 10.08 13.67 17.85
CA LEU A 421 10.76 14.80 17.21
C LEU A 421 9.78 15.77 16.55
N VAL A 422 8.70 15.25 15.96
CA VAL A 422 7.74 16.06 15.20
C VAL A 422 6.44 16.38 15.94
N LYS A 423 6.36 16.10 17.24
CA LYS A 423 5.15 16.28 18.05
C LYS A 423 4.56 17.68 17.95
N ASP A 424 5.39 18.71 17.96
CA ASP A 424 5.00 20.13 17.93
C ASP A 424 5.09 20.75 16.51
N LEU A 425 5.24 19.94 15.47
CA LEU A 425 5.37 20.38 14.08
C LEU A 425 4.09 20.04 13.29
N PRO A 426 3.19 21.02 13.09
CA PRO A 426 1.86 20.76 12.54
C PRO A 426 1.86 20.32 11.07
N ASN A 427 2.97 20.56 10.36
CA ASN A 427 3.17 20.21 8.96
C ASN A 427 3.96 18.89 8.75
N CYS A 428 4.09 18.06 9.79
CA CYS A 428 4.65 16.72 9.70
C CYS A 428 3.56 15.67 9.92
N TYR A 429 3.49 14.69 9.02
CA TYR A 429 2.47 13.63 8.98
C TYR A 429 3.11 12.25 8.89
N ALA A 430 2.51 11.26 9.54
CA ALA A 430 2.90 9.86 9.47
C ALA A 430 1.94 9.08 8.56
N GLU A 431 2.42 8.53 7.48
CA GLU A 431 1.69 7.55 6.68
C GLU A 431 2.07 6.15 7.17
N ILE A 432 1.06 5.26 7.34
CA ILE A 432 1.26 3.98 8.03
C ILE A 432 1.58 2.79 7.11
N GLY A 433 1.30 2.83 5.84
CA GLY A 433 1.61 1.88 4.75
C GLY A 433 2.14 0.52 5.16
N THR A 434 3.31 0.17 4.65
CA THR A 434 3.99 -1.10 4.95
C THR A 434 4.14 -1.37 6.46
N THR A 435 4.34 -0.35 7.29
CA THR A 435 4.45 -0.52 8.75
C THR A 435 3.18 -1.15 9.33
N TRP A 436 2.02 -0.71 8.84
CA TRP A 436 0.73 -1.24 9.27
C TRP A 436 0.46 -2.62 8.68
N ALA A 437 0.64 -2.78 7.38
CA ALA A 437 0.46 -4.05 6.69
C ALA A 437 1.31 -5.19 7.28
N SER A 438 2.53 -4.88 7.71
CA SER A 438 3.44 -5.87 8.29
C SER A 438 3.19 -6.18 9.76
N SER A 439 2.39 -5.40 10.47
CA SER A 439 2.25 -5.54 11.92
C SER A 439 0.84 -5.83 12.41
N ILE A 440 -0.19 -5.23 11.82
CA ILE A 440 -1.54 -5.22 12.41
C ILE A 440 -2.12 -6.60 12.71
N VAL A 441 -1.95 -7.56 11.82
CA VAL A 441 -2.51 -8.91 11.96
C VAL A 441 -1.49 -9.95 12.40
N THR A 442 -0.23 -9.64 12.30
CA THR A 442 0.87 -10.59 12.57
C THR A 442 1.66 -10.28 13.84
N PHE A 443 1.69 -9.01 14.25
CA PHE A 443 2.32 -8.52 15.48
C PHE A 443 1.45 -7.43 16.14
N PRO A 444 0.20 -7.73 16.52
CA PRO A 444 -0.76 -6.71 16.95
C PRO A 444 -0.30 -5.92 18.19
N THR A 445 0.54 -6.50 19.06
CA THR A 445 1.16 -5.75 20.17
C THR A 445 2.06 -4.64 19.66
N VAL A 446 2.89 -4.91 18.64
CA VAL A 446 3.75 -3.89 18.02
C VAL A 446 2.91 -2.84 17.33
N ALA A 447 1.87 -3.25 16.58
CA ALA A 447 0.93 -2.33 15.93
C ALA A 447 0.24 -1.40 16.94
N ALA A 448 -0.16 -1.92 18.11
CA ALA A 448 -0.78 -1.13 19.17
C ALA A 448 0.18 -0.07 19.73
N HIS A 449 1.45 -0.40 19.89
CA HIS A 449 2.45 0.58 20.31
C HIS A 449 2.76 1.61 19.24
N ILE A 450 2.86 1.21 17.96
CA ILE A 450 3.04 2.16 16.85
C ILE A 450 1.88 3.15 16.83
N MET A 451 0.65 2.66 16.73
CA MET A 451 -0.54 3.51 16.68
C MET A 451 -0.68 4.36 17.94
N GLY A 452 -0.47 3.78 19.12
CA GLY A 452 -0.56 4.48 20.40
C GLY A 452 0.45 5.64 20.51
N GLN A 453 1.67 5.43 20.03
CA GLN A 453 2.71 6.47 20.04
C GLN A 453 2.43 7.58 19.02
N LEU A 454 2.04 7.23 17.81
CA LEU A 454 1.67 8.22 16.79
C LEU A 454 0.49 9.09 17.29
N MET A 455 -0.56 8.46 17.83
CA MET A 455 -1.69 9.20 18.40
C MET A 455 -1.30 10.05 19.60
N LYS A 456 -0.44 9.54 20.50
CA LYS A 456 -0.01 10.26 21.71
C LYS A 456 0.81 11.50 21.39
N PHE A 457 1.77 11.40 20.47
CA PHE A 457 2.72 12.47 20.19
C PHE A 457 2.29 13.37 19.03
N MET A 458 1.61 12.83 18.02
CA MET A 458 1.23 13.58 16.82
C MET A 458 -0.27 13.92 16.79
N GLY A 459 -1.10 13.08 17.41
CA GLY A 459 -2.57 13.18 17.30
C GLY A 459 -3.12 12.55 16.03
N GLU A 460 -4.40 12.18 16.08
CA GLU A 460 -5.11 11.47 15.01
C GLU A 460 -5.24 12.28 13.69
N ASP A 461 -5.14 13.61 13.77
CA ASP A 461 -5.22 14.52 12.63
C ASP A 461 -3.92 14.60 11.79
N ARG A 462 -2.88 13.83 12.17
CA ARG A 462 -1.60 13.77 11.46
C ARG A 462 -1.16 12.36 11.11
N ILE A 463 -2.09 11.41 11.14
CA ILE A 463 -1.87 10.02 10.74
C ILE A 463 -2.70 9.75 9.48
N LEU A 464 -2.06 9.17 8.46
CA LEU A 464 -2.65 8.90 7.15
C LEU A 464 -2.62 7.41 6.87
N PHE A 465 -3.70 6.90 6.29
CA PHE A 465 -3.79 5.52 5.84
C PHE A 465 -3.22 5.41 4.43
N GLY A 466 -2.28 4.51 4.24
CA GLY A 466 -1.85 3.98 2.96
C GLY A 466 -1.80 2.46 3.07
N SER A 467 -2.20 1.76 2.03
CA SER A 467 -2.17 0.30 2.01
C SER A 467 -0.90 -0.27 1.41
N ASP A 468 -0.18 0.54 0.65
CA ASP A 468 0.93 0.09 -0.20
C ASP A 468 0.52 -1.02 -1.19
N SER A 469 -0.77 -1.04 -1.58
CA SER A 469 -1.30 -1.94 -2.61
C SER A 469 -0.76 -1.48 -3.99
N VAL A 470 -0.54 -2.37 -4.94
CA VAL A 470 -0.97 -3.80 -5.00
C VAL A 470 0.02 -4.77 -4.35
N TRP A 471 1.09 -4.32 -3.70
CA TRP A 471 2.11 -5.20 -3.13
C TRP A 471 1.55 -6.13 -2.05
N TYR A 472 0.56 -5.66 -1.30
CA TYR A 472 -0.14 -6.43 -0.26
C TYR A 472 -1.54 -6.92 -0.69
N GLY A 473 -1.81 -6.94 -1.99
CA GLY A 473 -3.12 -7.27 -2.51
C GLY A 473 -4.14 -6.14 -2.40
N SER A 474 -5.42 -6.50 -2.35
CA SER A 474 -6.47 -5.52 -2.13
C SER A 474 -6.34 -4.83 -0.77
N PRO A 475 -6.57 -3.51 -0.68
CA PRO A 475 -6.58 -2.78 0.58
C PRO A 475 -7.59 -3.26 1.61
N GLN A 476 -8.64 -3.99 1.19
CA GLN A 476 -9.80 -4.29 2.03
C GLN A 476 -9.44 -4.95 3.36
N TRP A 477 -8.53 -5.91 3.37
CA TRP A 477 -8.18 -6.59 4.61
C TRP A 477 -7.50 -5.66 5.63
N GLN A 478 -6.74 -4.67 5.15
CA GLN A 478 -6.12 -3.66 6.03
C GLN A 478 -7.15 -2.68 6.57
N ILE A 479 -8.11 -2.27 5.74
CA ILE A 479 -9.24 -1.41 6.14
C ILE A 479 -10.06 -2.10 7.22
N GLU A 480 -10.42 -3.37 6.99
CA GLU A 480 -11.18 -4.18 7.95
C GLU A 480 -10.42 -4.36 9.27
N ALA A 481 -9.13 -4.73 9.17
CA ALA A 481 -8.30 -4.90 10.34
C ALA A 481 -8.17 -3.60 11.15
N LEU A 482 -7.97 -2.44 10.49
CA LEU A 482 -7.88 -1.15 11.17
C LEU A 482 -9.22 -0.75 11.81
N TRP A 483 -10.32 -0.98 11.12
CA TRP A 483 -11.64 -0.66 11.66
C TRP A 483 -11.93 -1.41 12.96
N ARG A 484 -11.57 -2.69 13.01
CA ARG A 484 -11.78 -3.54 14.19
C ARG A 484 -10.69 -3.44 15.25
N PHE A 485 -9.53 -2.87 14.91
CA PHE A 485 -8.39 -2.79 15.80
C PHE A 485 -8.65 -1.87 17.00
N GLN A 486 -8.14 -2.27 18.16
CA GLN A 486 -8.20 -1.52 19.41
C GLN A 486 -6.84 -1.53 20.10
N ILE A 487 -6.48 -0.44 20.73
CA ILE A 487 -5.34 -0.39 21.65
C ILE A 487 -5.87 -0.89 23.01
N PRO A 488 -5.37 -2.03 23.53
CA PRO A 488 -5.83 -2.56 24.81
C PRO A 488 -5.75 -1.55 25.95
N GLU A 489 -6.72 -1.55 26.84
CA GLU A 489 -6.82 -0.59 27.96
C GLU A 489 -5.57 -0.59 28.82
N ALA A 490 -5.02 -1.77 29.16
CA ALA A 490 -3.78 -1.89 29.92
C ALA A 490 -2.59 -1.16 29.28
N LEU A 491 -2.50 -1.15 27.95
CA LEU A 491 -1.45 -0.40 27.24
C LEU A 491 -1.74 1.11 27.26
N ARG A 492 -3.02 1.48 27.13
CA ARG A 492 -3.43 2.88 27.20
C ARG A 492 -3.12 3.48 28.57
N GLU A 493 -3.46 2.79 29.64
CA GLU A 493 -3.18 3.22 31.01
C GLU A 493 -1.67 3.27 31.31
N LYS A 494 -0.94 2.19 30.96
CA LYS A 494 0.50 2.10 31.25
C LYS A 494 1.30 3.19 30.53
N TYR A 495 0.98 3.49 29.28
CA TYR A 495 1.79 4.36 28.43
C TYR A 495 1.12 5.69 28.08
N GLY A 496 -0.09 5.93 28.56
CA GLY A 496 -0.86 7.15 28.27
C GLY A 496 -1.26 7.26 26.80
N TYR A 497 -1.60 6.14 26.15
CA TYR A 497 -2.08 6.15 24.77
C TYR A 497 -3.56 6.55 24.71
N PRO A 498 -3.96 7.39 23.74
CA PRO A 498 -5.38 7.63 23.47
C PRO A 498 -6.10 6.35 23.02
N ALA A 499 -7.41 6.30 23.22
CA ALA A 499 -8.24 5.27 22.61
C ALA A 499 -8.35 5.49 21.10
N LEU A 500 -8.26 4.41 20.32
CA LEU A 500 -8.52 4.45 18.88
C LEU A 500 -10.05 4.41 18.65
N THR A 501 -10.67 5.58 18.76
CA THR A 501 -12.13 5.75 18.62
C THR A 501 -12.58 5.62 17.16
N GLU A 502 -13.88 5.44 16.93
CA GLU A 502 -14.43 5.46 15.56
C GLU A 502 -14.10 6.77 14.83
N SER A 503 -14.19 7.92 15.53
CA SER A 503 -13.81 9.22 14.97
C SER A 503 -12.34 9.23 14.53
N ALA A 504 -11.43 8.73 15.37
CA ALA A 504 -10.02 8.61 15.02
C ALA A 504 -9.80 7.70 13.81
N LYS A 505 -10.48 6.55 13.76
CA LYS A 505 -10.41 5.63 12.60
C LYS A 505 -10.88 6.28 11.32
N ARG A 506 -12.00 7.02 11.33
CA ARG A 506 -12.50 7.76 10.17
C ARG A 506 -11.52 8.85 9.70
N LYS A 507 -10.86 9.54 10.62
CA LYS A 507 -9.82 10.50 10.30
C LYS A 507 -8.62 9.83 9.64
N ILE A 508 -8.07 8.81 10.27
CA ILE A 508 -6.90 8.07 9.78
C ILE A 508 -7.19 7.42 8.42
N LEU A 509 -8.34 6.75 8.28
CA LEU A 509 -8.72 6.06 7.04
C LEU A 509 -8.98 7.00 5.86
N GLY A 510 -9.26 8.29 6.09
CA GLY A 510 -9.49 9.14 4.94
C GLY A 510 -9.71 10.63 5.19
N LEU A 511 -10.33 11.04 6.31
CA LEU A 511 -10.72 12.45 6.45
C LEU A 511 -9.52 13.40 6.59
N THR A 512 -8.43 12.94 7.18
CA THR A 512 -7.18 13.70 7.28
C THR A 512 -6.57 13.93 5.90
N SER A 513 -6.49 12.89 5.08
CA SER A 513 -6.03 12.98 3.68
C SER A 513 -6.96 13.83 2.84
N ALA A 514 -8.28 13.68 2.98
CA ALA A 514 -9.24 14.52 2.31
C ALA A 514 -9.00 16.02 2.59
N LYS A 515 -8.72 16.37 3.84
CA LYS A 515 -8.37 17.74 4.23
C LYS A 515 -7.08 18.22 3.57
N LEU A 516 -6.02 17.39 3.56
CA LEU A 516 -4.74 17.72 2.92
C LEU A 516 -4.86 17.96 1.42
N TYR A 517 -5.72 17.23 0.76
CA TYR A 517 -5.94 17.33 -0.69
C TYR A 517 -7.14 18.21 -1.08
N GLY A 518 -7.76 18.89 -0.12
CA GLY A 518 -8.88 19.79 -0.37
C GLY A 518 -10.14 19.09 -0.92
N ILE A 519 -10.31 17.81 -0.61
CA ILE A 519 -11.44 17.01 -1.05
C ILE A 519 -12.52 17.01 0.02
N ARG A 520 -13.74 17.31 -0.37
CA ARG A 520 -14.90 17.12 0.52
C ARG A 520 -15.38 15.68 0.39
N ALA A 521 -15.38 14.94 1.47
CA ALA A 521 -15.79 13.53 1.50
C ALA A 521 -17.19 13.30 0.91
N VAL A 522 -18.09 14.27 1.08
CA VAL A 522 -19.46 14.22 0.55
C VAL A 522 -19.55 14.33 -0.98
N ASP A 523 -18.52 14.84 -1.64
CA ASP A 523 -18.47 14.99 -3.10
C ASP A 523 -17.85 13.76 -3.79
N ALA A 524 -17.21 12.90 -3.02
CA ALA A 524 -16.64 11.67 -3.52
C ALA A 524 -17.78 10.69 -3.89
N GLY A 525 -17.84 10.30 -5.14
CA GLY A 525 -18.83 9.34 -5.64
C GLY A 525 -20.02 9.93 -6.39
N SER A 526 -20.05 11.23 -6.66
CA SER A 526 -21.00 11.79 -7.64
C SER A 526 -20.57 11.39 -9.06
N TYR A 527 -21.17 10.34 -9.59
CA TYR A 527 -20.80 9.76 -10.88
C TYR A 527 -21.38 10.54 -12.06
N LYS A 528 -20.53 10.80 -13.06
CA LYS A 528 -20.95 11.27 -14.37
C LYS A 528 -20.80 10.14 -15.39
N PRO A 529 -21.61 10.08 -16.44
CA PRO A 529 -21.42 9.11 -17.52
C PRO A 529 -20.06 9.29 -18.20
N VAL A 530 -19.42 8.17 -18.59
CA VAL A 530 -18.21 8.21 -19.42
C VAL A 530 -18.56 8.80 -20.78
N PRO A 531 -17.82 9.82 -21.27
CA PRO A 531 -18.05 10.39 -22.61
C PRO A 531 -17.90 9.34 -23.71
N LYS A 532 -18.79 9.35 -24.69
CA LYS A 532 -18.78 8.38 -25.80
C LYS A 532 -17.52 8.46 -26.67
N ASP A 533 -16.87 9.61 -26.70
CA ASP A 533 -15.66 9.89 -27.47
C ASP A 533 -14.37 9.72 -26.65
N TYR A 534 -14.46 9.09 -25.47
CA TYR A 534 -13.33 8.99 -24.54
C TYR A 534 -12.07 8.36 -25.18
N GLU A 535 -12.23 7.27 -25.93
CA GLU A 535 -11.10 6.59 -26.57
C GLU A 535 -10.38 7.49 -27.58
N SER A 536 -11.11 8.33 -28.33
CA SER A 536 -10.53 9.27 -29.28
C SER A 536 -9.72 10.38 -28.60
N ARG A 537 -10.02 10.66 -27.32
CA ARG A 537 -9.36 11.69 -26.51
C ARG A 537 -8.19 11.15 -25.67
N MET A 538 -7.95 9.85 -25.71
CA MET A 538 -6.84 9.24 -24.94
C MET A 538 -5.50 9.85 -25.33
N SER A 539 -4.74 10.26 -24.34
CA SER A 539 -3.37 10.73 -24.53
C SER A 539 -2.45 9.62 -25.07
N LYS A 540 -1.34 10.02 -25.70
CA LYS A 540 -0.32 9.07 -26.14
C LYS A 540 0.20 8.22 -24.99
N ASP A 541 0.40 8.83 -23.83
CA ASP A 541 0.93 8.15 -22.64
C ASP A 541 -0.05 7.10 -22.11
N LEU A 542 -1.36 7.41 -22.12
CA LEU A 542 -2.39 6.44 -21.76
C LEU A 542 -2.46 5.30 -22.78
N LYS A 543 -2.44 5.58 -24.08
CA LYS A 543 -2.42 4.54 -25.11
C LYS A 543 -1.24 3.60 -24.93
N THR A 544 -0.04 4.15 -24.70
CA THR A 544 1.16 3.34 -24.44
C THR A 544 1.04 2.51 -23.16
N LEU A 545 0.38 3.04 -22.13
CA LEU A 545 0.13 2.31 -20.89
C LEU A 545 -0.83 1.13 -21.08
N LEU A 546 -1.91 1.33 -21.84
CA LEU A 546 -2.97 0.35 -22.02
C LEU A 546 -2.70 -0.66 -23.16
N GLU A 547 -1.80 -0.34 -24.10
CA GLU A 547 -1.50 -1.16 -25.28
C GLU A 547 -1.12 -2.59 -24.93
N PHE A 548 -0.32 -2.76 -23.89
CA PHE A 548 0.13 -4.07 -23.44
C PHE A 548 -1.00 -4.94 -22.89
N GLU A 549 -1.95 -4.36 -22.19
CA GLU A 549 -3.06 -5.08 -21.55
C GLU A 549 -4.29 -5.20 -22.45
N LYS A 550 -4.27 -4.59 -23.63
CA LYS A 550 -5.43 -4.49 -24.52
C LYS A 550 -6.68 -3.96 -23.83
N VAL A 551 -6.50 -3.06 -22.88
CA VAL A 551 -7.59 -2.46 -22.10
C VAL A 551 -8.17 -1.29 -22.86
N THR A 552 -9.51 -1.25 -22.96
CA THR A 552 -10.26 -0.13 -23.50
C THR A 552 -11.16 0.46 -22.43
N ALA A 553 -11.58 1.71 -22.60
CA ALA A 553 -12.55 2.34 -21.72
C ALA A 553 -13.89 1.57 -21.70
N ASP A 554 -14.27 0.97 -22.83
CA ASP A 554 -15.47 0.14 -22.96
C ASP A 554 -15.39 -1.11 -22.10
N ASN A 555 -14.26 -1.83 -22.13
CA ASN A 555 -14.05 -3.02 -21.30
C ASN A 555 -14.11 -2.68 -19.80
N MET A 556 -13.52 -1.58 -19.39
CA MET A 556 -13.56 -1.12 -18.00
C MET A 556 -14.96 -0.69 -17.57
N SER A 557 -15.70 0.01 -18.44
CA SER A 557 -17.09 0.37 -18.18
C SER A 557 -17.98 -0.87 -18.03
N LYS A 558 -17.82 -1.86 -18.92
CA LYS A 558 -18.55 -3.12 -18.83
C LYS A 558 -18.23 -3.90 -17.57
N MET A 559 -16.97 -3.93 -17.15
CA MET A 559 -16.58 -4.55 -15.89
C MET A 559 -17.29 -3.89 -14.70
N LYS A 560 -17.27 -2.56 -14.64
CA LYS A 560 -17.97 -1.79 -13.59
C LYS A 560 -19.49 -2.04 -13.61
N GLU A 561 -20.12 -2.02 -14.80
CA GLU A 561 -21.54 -2.31 -14.96
C GLU A 561 -21.89 -3.73 -14.52
N THR A 562 -21.06 -4.71 -14.86
CA THR A 562 -21.23 -6.09 -14.45
C THR A 562 -21.21 -6.24 -12.93
N TYR A 563 -20.23 -5.65 -12.26
CA TYR A 563 -20.16 -5.65 -10.79
C TYR A 563 -21.36 -4.92 -10.15
N ALA A 564 -21.77 -3.78 -10.70
CA ALA A 564 -22.94 -3.05 -10.22
C ALA A 564 -24.25 -3.82 -10.43
N ALA A 565 -24.42 -4.49 -11.58
CA ALA A 565 -25.62 -5.27 -11.92
C ALA A 565 -25.78 -6.52 -11.03
N LEU A 566 -24.69 -7.06 -10.51
CA LEU A 566 -24.72 -8.19 -9.58
C LEU A 566 -25.22 -7.80 -8.19
N ALA A 567 -25.41 -6.51 -7.92
CA ALA A 567 -25.68 -5.96 -6.58
C ALA A 567 -24.72 -6.52 -5.50
N ILE A 568 -23.59 -7.05 -5.95
CA ILE A 568 -22.53 -7.58 -5.14
C ILE A 568 -21.57 -6.43 -4.97
N ASP A 569 -21.35 -5.99 -3.74
CA ASP A 569 -20.15 -5.20 -3.53
C ASP A 569 -18.97 -6.10 -3.86
N PRO A 570 -17.96 -5.52 -4.50
CA PRO A 570 -16.83 -6.30 -4.95
C PRO A 570 -16.24 -7.07 -3.77
N ASP A 571 -16.12 -8.37 -3.96
CA ASP A 571 -15.52 -9.25 -2.97
C ASP A 571 -14.01 -9.10 -3.02
N ASN A 572 -13.37 -9.07 -1.88
CA ASN A 572 -11.95 -9.28 -1.81
C ASN A 572 -11.64 -10.78 -1.97
N THR A 573 -11.80 -11.27 -3.21
CA THR A 573 -11.62 -12.69 -3.52
C THR A 573 -10.20 -13.20 -3.26
N ARG A 574 -9.23 -12.30 -3.23
CA ARG A 574 -7.84 -12.62 -2.96
C ARG A 574 -7.63 -13.16 -1.54
N TYR A 575 -8.33 -12.59 -0.56
CA TYR A 575 -8.29 -13.01 0.83
C TYR A 575 -9.58 -13.71 1.29
N GLY A 576 -10.41 -14.11 0.34
CA GLY A 576 -11.66 -14.78 0.63
C GLY A 576 -12.73 -13.91 1.26
N TRP A 577 -12.53 -12.61 1.29
CA TRP A 577 -13.54 -11.69 1.75
C TRP A 577 -14.74 -11.75 0.82
N MET A 578 -15.86 -12.20 1.31
CA MET A 578 -17.11 -12.20 0.57
C MET A 578 -18.16 -11.43 1.37
N ARG A 579 -18.94 -10.65 0.65
CA ARG A 579 -20.17 -10.13 1.18
C ARG A 579 -21.22 -11.23 1.19
N VAL A 580 -21.90 -11.36 2.28
CA VAL A 580 -23.03 -12.27 2.43
C VAL A 580 -24.32 -11.49 2.25
#